data_6013ccceca8a2bb2de554ab0c6a3510d
#
_entry.id   6013ccceca8a2bb2de554ab0c6a3510d
#
_cell.length_a   1.000
_cell.length_b   1.000
_cell.length_c   1.000
_cell.angle_alpha   90.00
_cell.angle_beta   90.00
_cell.angle_gamma   90.00
#
_symmetry.space_group_name_H-M   'P 1'
#
loop_
_entity.id
_entity.type
_entity.pdbx_description
1 polymer ?
#
loop_
_entity_poly.entity_id
_entity_poly.type
_entity_poly.pdbx_seq_one_letter_code
_entity_poly.pdbx_strand_id
1 'polypeptide(L)'
;GQSAYQQFFADEAAQIYATVKDHPVDRDSYADVKAFLDRYAKDYQGQEDSMAGLKVKVGSQEMTFAEVIAALTAQADKAGKDISDAQQADEWISNLPTAVTKENIANVEAELAALQKLIDGMSVEGKSYMWNAKQLGLIKTIVADYHIELAGKQGAFKADMPADLQTKAINYKTVQISWSSVDNADGYMVYRRTADSGWKKIASRVTDISYKDQKAVTGTTYYYTVKAYSYAWGEMTVSSYDKDGVAGKARLGKVKIATANSESYSTIRVTWNKVSGANGYRVYRSTSKDGKYTAIGSTAKNSAVTFLDKKAVTGKTYYYKVRAYRNVSGKKVYGSYSATEKAKAVLSAPTLSAGSTSKTAVLEWSKVKGADGYQVYASDSQNGTYTRIKITKGTGATDESLLTGK
;
A
#
# COMPACT_ATOMS: atom_id res chain seq x y z
N GLY A 1 28.09 -7.72 0.37
CA GLY A 1 28.16 -8.41 -0.90
C GLY A 1 26.83 -9.08 -1.25
N GLN A 2 26.91 -10.16 -1.97
CA GLN A 2 25.73 -10.87 -2.53
C GLN A 2 24.71 -11.32 -1.48
N SER A 3 25.15 -11.77 -0.31
CA SER A 3 24.26 -12.20 0.78
C SER A 3 23.41 -11.05 1.36
N ALA A 4 23.91 -9.83 1.38
CA ALA A 4 23.17 -8.67 1.87
C ALA A 4 22.05 -8.28 0.88
N TYR A 5 22.28 -8.41 -0.42
CA TYR A 5 21.25 -8.19 -1.44
C TYR A 5 20.16 -9.27 -1.39
N GLN A 6 20.57 -10.53 -1.18
CA GLN A 6 19.63 -11.64 -1.04
C GLN A 6 18.74 -11.46 0.21
N GLN A 7 19.32 -11.08 1.35
CA GLN A 7 18.53 -10.79 2.55
C GLN A 7 17.60 -9.60 2.37
N PHE A 8 18.05 -8.54 1.72
CA PHE A 8 17.22 -7.38 1.42
C PHE A 8 16.02 -7.75 0.53
N PHE A 9 16.25 -8.59 -0.48
CA PHE A 9 15.19 -9.08 -1.36
C PHE A 9 14.21 -9.99 -0.61
N ALA A 10 14.72 -10.84 0.29
CA ALA A 10 13.89 -11.68 1.14
C ALA A 10 13.03 -10.87 2.12
N ASP A 11 13.58 -9.81 2.69
CA ASP A 11 12.85 -8.89 3.58
C ASP A 11 11.77 -8.10 2.81
N GLU A 12 12.00 -7.76 1.54
CA GLU A 12 10.99 -7.16 0.66
C GLU A 12 9.82 -8.13 0.43
N ALA A 13 10.10 -9.42 0.18
CA ALA A 13 9.07 -10.44 0.05
C ALA A 13 8.20 -10.54 1.32
N ALA A 14 8.84 -10.54 2.48
CA ALA A 14 8.15 -10.58 3.77
C ALA A 14 7.24 -9.36 3.99
N GLN A 15 7.69 -8.17 3.57
CA GLN A 15 6.87 -6.95 3.65
C GLN A 15 5.66 -7.01 2.73
N ILE A 16 5.84 -7.51 1.50
CA ILE A 16 4.72 -7.71 0.56
C ILE A 16 3.74 -8.73 1.14
N TYR A 17 4.25 -9.85 1.63
CA TYR A 17 3.40 -10.89 2.21
C TYR A 17 2.66 -10.39 3.46
N ALA A 18 3.28 -9.60 4.31
CA ALA A 18 2.62 -9.01 5.47
C ALA A 18 1.41 -8.13 5.10
N THR A 19 1.39 -7.55 3.90
CA THR A 19 0.24 -6.74 3.43
C THR A 19 -0.91 -7.59 2.89
N VAL A 20 -0.64 -8.82 2.43
CA VAL A 20 -1.63 -9.68 1.77
C VAL A 20 -2.00 -10.93 2.57
N LYS A 21 -1.31 -11.26 3.67
CA LYS A 21 -1.60 -12.45 4.47
C LYS A 21 -2.99 -12.41 5.12
N ASP A 22 -3.42 -11.25 5.58
CA ASP A 22 -4.71 -11.01 6.24
C ASP A 22 -5.75 -10.36 5.29
N HIS A 23 -5.28 -9.87 4.15
CA HIS A 23 -6.08 -9.31 3.06
C HIS A 23 -5.61 -9.94 1.75
N PRO A 24 -6.23 -11.05 1.32
CA PRO A 24 -5.81 -11.78 0.13
C PRO A 24 -5.59 -10.87 -1.07
N VAL A 25 -4.66 -11.28 -1.94
CA VAL A 25 -4.37 -10.57 -3.19
C VAL A 25 -5.66 -10.39 -4.00
N ASP A 26 -5.96 -9.14 -4.34
CA ASP A 26 -7.13 -8.70 -5.09
C ASP A 26 -6.71 -8.05 -6.43
N ARG A 27 -7.68 -7.52 -7.17
CA ARG A 27 -7.42 -6.83 -8.45
C ARG A 27 -6.48 -5.63 -8.32
N ASP A 28 -6.46 -4.96 -7.16
CA ASP A 28 -5.65 -3.76 -6.95
C ASP A 28 -4.20 -4.11 -6.58
N SER A 29 -3.99 -5.19 -5.83
CA SER A 29 -2.66 -5.63 -5.34
C SER A 29 -1.96 -6.65 -6.25
N TYR A 30 -2.70 -7.33 -7.13
CA TYR A 30 -2.19 -8.43 -7.95
C TYR A 30 -0.98 -8.04 -8.81
N ALA A 31 -1.04 -6.88 -9.46
CA ALA A 31 0.03 -6.43 -10.36
C ALA A 31 1.38 -6.26 -9.63
N ASP A 32 1.35 -5.73 -8.41
CA ASP A 32 2.57 -5.51 -7.61
C ASP A 32 3.14 -6.84 -7.10
N VAL A 33 2.29 -7.77 -6.63
CA VAL A 33 2.72 -9.11 -6.21
C VAL A 33 3.30 -9.89 -7.38
N LYS A 34 2.61 -9.88 -8.53
CA LYS A 34 3.06 -10.55 -9.75
C LYS A 34 4.39 -9.99 -10.26
N ALA A 35 4.55 -8.67 -10.29
CA ALA A 35 5.80 -8.03 -10.69
C ALA A 35 6.98 -8.42 -9.78
N PHE A 36 6.73 -8.57 -8.48
CA PHE A 36 7.75 -9.05 -7.55
C PHE A 36 8.14 -10.51 -7.84
N LEU A 37 7.17 -11.39 -8.02
CA LEU A 37 7.41 -12.81 -8.32
C LEU A 37 8.14 -13.00 -9.65
N ASP A 38 7.79 -12.24 -10.69
CA ASP A 38 8.47 -12.27 -11.99
C ASP A 38 9.92 -11.77 -11.88
N ARG A 39 10.17 -10.75 -11.06
CA ARG A 39 11.52 -10.28 -10.76
C ARG A 39 12.32 -11.35 -10.02
N TYR A 40 11.72 -12.03 -9.04
CA TYR A 40 12.36 -13.16 -8.35
C TYR A 40 12.76 -14.26 -9.33
N ALA A 41 11.83 -14.72 -10.16
CA ALA A 41 12.07 -15.77 -11.13
C ALA A 41 13.17 -15.39 -12.14
N LYS A 42 13.26 -14.11 -12.52
CA LYS A 42 14.27 -13.61 -13.47
C LYS A 42 15.64 -13.42 -12.83
N ASP A 43 15.70 -12.72 -11.70
CA ASP A 43 16.98 -12.23 -11.15
C ASP A 43 17.70 -13.29 -10.30
N TYR A 44 16.97 -14.32 -9.84
CA TYR A 44 17.49 -15.38 -8.99
C TYR A 44 17.33 -16.78 -9.60
N GLN A 45 17.13 -16.87 -10.90
CA GLN A 45 17.08 -18.14 -11.61
C GLN A 45 18.36 -18.96 -11.36
N GLY A 46 18.18 -20.21 -10.87
CA GLY A 46 19.29 -21.12 -10.50
C GLY A 46 19.98 -20.79 -9.17
N GLN A 47 19.45 -19.85 -8.39
CA GLN A 47 19.92 -19.47 -7.04
C GLN A 47 18.87 -19.72 -5.94
N GLU A 48 17.77 -20.38 -6.29
CA GLU A 48 16.60 -20.57 -5.44
C GLU A 48 16.97 -21.27 -4.12
N ASP A 49 17.81 -22.30 -4.20
CA ASP A 49 18.28 -23.07 -3.03
C ASP A 49 19.08 -22.19 -2.06
N SER A 50 19.86 -21.23 -2.56
CA SER A 50 20.68 -20.34 -1.74
C SER A 50 19.85 -19.33 -0.95
N MET A 51 18.64 -19.02 -1.41
CA MET A 51 17.72 -18.08 -0.79
C MET A 51 16.68 -18.77 0.10
N ALA A 52 16.33 -20.01 -0.19
CA ALA A 52 15.20 -20.72 0.40
C ALA A 52 15.18 -20.69 1.94
N GLY A 53 16.34 -20.83 2.56
CA GLY A 53 16.51 -20.88 4.02
C GLY A 53 16.65 -19.52 4.71
N LEU A 54 16.72 -18.40 3.96
CA LEU A 54 16.83 -17.07 4.56
C LEU A 54 15.66 -16.80 5.49
N LYS A 55 15.97 -16.32 6.71
CA LYS A 55 14.95 -16.00 7.71
C LYS A 55 14.46 -14.57 7.53
N VAL A 56 13.16 -14.42 7.57
CA VAL A 56 12.47 -13.13 7.43
C VAL A 56 11.37 -13.01 8.48
N LYS A 57 10.99 -11.78 8.81
CA LYS A 57 9.91 -11.51 9.76
C LYS A 57 8.66 -11.03 9.03
N VAL A 58 7.55 -11.71 9.26
CA VAL A 58 6.22 -11.33 8.80
C VAL A 58 5.38 -10.98 10.02
N GLY A 59 5.33 -9.70 10.35
CA GLY A 59 4.76 -9.24 11.64
C GLY A 59 5.61 -9.74 12.81
N SER A 60 4.99 -10.50 13.73
CA SER A 60 5.69 -11.15 14.86
C SER A 60 6.19 -12.56 14.55
N GLN A 61 5.87 -13.12 13.40
CA GLN A 61 6.22 -14.48 13.00
C GLN A 61 7.53 -14.49 12.21
N GLU A 62 8.41 -15.45 12.52
CA GLU A 62 9.58 -15.76 11.70
C GLU A 62 9.20 -16.83 10.67
N MET A 63 9.54 -16.60 9.42
CA MET A 63 9.33 -17.53 8.29
C MET A 63 10.61 -17.67 7.49
N THR A 64 10.72 -18.72 6.67
CA THR A 64 11.75 -18.79 5.65
C THR A 64 11.32 -18.03 4.39
N PHE A 65 12.27 -17.58 3.61
CA PHE A 65 12.00 -16.96 2.31
C PHE A 65 11.21 -17.91 1.40
N ALA A 66 11.54 -19.22 1.40
CA ALA A 66 10.81 -20.21 0.63
C ALA A 66 9.34 -20.29 1.02
N GLU A 67 9.02 -20.26 2.33
CA GLU A 67 7.62 -20.25 2.81
C GLU A 67 6.88 -18.99 2.35
N VAL A 68 7.53 -17.83 2.40
CA VAL A 68 6.95 -16.56 1.96
C VAL A 68 6.70 -16.56 0.45
N ILE A 69 7.68 -17.01 -0.35
CA ILE A 69 7.52 -17.10 -1.82
C ILE A 69 6.42 -18.09 -2.19
N ALA A 70 6.39 -19.26 -1.54
CA ALA A 70 5.35 -20.26 -1.79
C ALA A 70 3.94 -19.68 -1.47
N ALA A 71 3.80 -18.95 -0.37
CA ALA A 71 2.56 -18.33 0.02
C ALA A 71 2.13 -17.20 -0.95
N LEU A 72 3.07 -16.33 -1.37
CA LEU A 72 2.82 -15.29 -2.36
C LEU A 72 2.44 -15.88 -3.72
N THR A 73 3.15 -16.92 -4.16
CA THR A 73 2.87 -17.62 -5.42
C THR A 73 1.47 -18.22 -5.39
N ALA A 74 1.14 -18.96 -4.33
CA ALA A 74 -0.19 -19.56 -4.19
C ALA A 74 -1.33 -18.51 -4.21
N GLN A 75 -1.13 -17.37 -3.55
CA GLN A 75 -2.10 -16.28 -3.57
C GLN A 75 -2.18 -15.62 -4.96
N ALA A 76 -1.04 -15.39 -5.61
CA ALA A 76 -1.00 -14.80 -6.94
C ALA A 76 -1.64 -15.72 -8.00
N ASP A 77 -1.37 -17.02 -7.94
CA ASP A 77 -1.94 -18.00 -8.86
C ASP A 77 -3.47 -18.07 -8.70
N LYS A 78 -3.93 -18.13 -7.45
CA LYS A 78 -5.37 -18.11 -7.15
C LYS A 78 -6.01 -16.80 -7.62
N ALA A 79 -5.44 -15.66 -7.23
CA ALA A 79 -5.95 -14.34 -7.60
C ALA A 79 -5.87 -14.12 -9.11
N GLY A 80 -4.80 -14.55 -9.76
CA GLY A 80 -4.58 -14.38 -11.19
C GLY A 80 -5.66 -15.08 -12.01
N LYS A 81 -6.04 -16.29 -11.62
CA LYS A 81 -7.17 -16.99 -12.25
C LYS A 81 -8.49 -16.25 -12.01
N ASP A 82 -8.79 -15.93 -10.77
CA ASP A 82 -10.02 -15.23 -10.37
C ASP A 82 -10.15 -13.87 -11.06
N ILE A 83 -9.04 -13.12 -11.17
CA ILE A 83 -9.00 -11.83 -11.85
C ILE A 83 -9.17 -12.02 -13.36
N SER A 84 -8.49 -13.00 -13.96
CA SER A 84 -8.62 -13.30 -15.39
C SER A 84 -10.04 -13.69 -15.76
N ASP A 85 -10.66 -14.58 -14.98
CA ASP A 85 -12.03 -15.00 -15.19
C ASP A 85 -13.02 -13.83 -15.06
N ALA A 86 -12.83 -12.97 -14.03
CA ALA A 86 -13.64 -11.78 -13.84
C ALA A 86 -13.47 -10.75 -14.96
N GLN A 87 -12.23 -10.53 -15.44
CA GLN A 87 -11.95 -9.64 -16.57
C GLN A 87 -12.59 -10.16 -17.86
N GLN A 88 -12.51 -11.46 -18.12
CA GLN A 88 -13.15 -12.08 -19.29
C GLN A 88 -14.66 -11.93 -19.24
N ALA A 89 -15.27 -12.14 -18.05
CA ALA A 89 -16.70 -11.94 -17.88
C ALA A 89 -17.11 -10.46 -18.08
N ASP A 90 -16.36 -9.52 -17.49
CA ASP A 90 -16.61 -8.09 -17.62
C ASP A 90 -16.46 -7.60 -19.06
N GLU A 91 -15.46 -8.06 -19.81
CA GLU A 91 -15.27 -7.76 -21.22
C GLU A 91 -16.44 -8.31 -22.04
N TRP A 92 -16.83 -9.55 -21.78
CA TRP A 92 -17.95 -10.17 -22.45
C TRP A 92 -19.26 -9.39 -22.20
N ILE A 93 -19.56 -9.06 -20.94
CA ILE A 93 -20.73 -8.25 -20.56
C ILE A 93 -20.70 -6.90 -21.26
N SER A 94 -19.54 -6.26 -21.36
CA SER A 94 -19.39 -4.96 -22.01
C SER A 94 -19.67 -5.00 -23.51
N ASN A 95 -19.49 -6.14 -24.13
CA ASN A 95 -19.73 -6.37 -25.56
C ASN A 95 -21.14 -6.85 -25.87
N LEU A 96 -21.95 -7.22 -24.85
CA LEU A 96 -23.34 -7.58 -25.07
C LEU A 96 -24.16 -6.37 -25.55
N PRO A 97 -25.16 -6.60 -26.42
CA PRO A 97 -26.05 -5.53 -26.88
C PRO A 97 -26.78 -4.84 -25.72
N THR A 98 -26.94 -3.55 -25.82
CA THR A 98 -27.72 -2.76 -24.85
C THR A 98 -29.23 -2.76 -25.16
N ALA A 99 -29.59 -3.25 -26.33
CA ALA A 99 -30.99 -3.38 -26.78
C ALA A 99 -31.20 -4.78 -27.38
N VAL A 100 -32.37 -5.33 -27.12
CA VAL A 100 -32.78 -6.63 -27.66
C VAL A 100 -33.84 -6.37 -28.72
N THR A 101 -33.64 -7.00 -29.87
CA THR A 101 -34.57 -6.94 -31.01
C THR A 101 -34.92 -8.37 -31.45
N LYS A 102 -35.92 -8.48 -32.30
CA LYS A 102 -36.31 -9.76 -32.88
C LYS A 102 -35.14 -10.43 -33.65
N GLU A 103 -34.25 -9.62 -34.20
CA GLU A 103 -33.12 -10.09 -35.02
C GLU A 103 -31.96 -10.60 -34.16
N ASN A 104 -31.77 -10.07 -32.94
CA ASN A 104 -30.62 -10.38 -32.12
C ASN A 104 -30.92 -11.20 -30.85
N ILE A 105 -32.21 -11.36 -30.47
CA ILE A 105 -32.59 -12.00 -29.19
C ILE A 105 -31.98 -13.39 -29.03
N ALA A 106 -32.06 -14.23 -30.03
CA ALA A 106 -31.53 -15.61 -29.96
C ALA A 106 -30.01 -15.65 -29.74
N ASN A 107 -29.29 -14.72 -30.38
CA ASN A 107 -27.84 -14.60 -30.19
C ASN A 107 -27.49 -14.09 -28.76
N VAL A 108 -28.22 -13.06 -28.31
CA VAL A 108 -28.03 -12.54 -26.94
C VAL A 108 -28.29 -13.59 -25.87
N GLU A 109 -29.33 -14.40 -26.03
CA GLU A 109 -29.64 -15.51 -25.12
C GLU A 109 -28.54 -16.58 -25.12
N ALA A 110 -28.01 -16.94 -26.29
CA ALA A 110 -26.91 -17.89 -26.40
C ALA A 110 -25.64 -17.40 -25.73
N GLU A 111 -25.30 -16.11 -25.92
CA GLU A 111 -24.16 -15.48 -25.27
C GLU A 111 -24.33 -15.37 -23.77
N LEU A 112 -25.54 -15.01 -23.29
CA LEU A 112 -25.85 -14.98 -21.86
C LEU A 112 -25.73 -16.37 -21.20
N ALA A 113 -26.16 -17.43 -21.90
CA ALA A 113 -26.02 -18.80 -21.42
C ALA A 113 -24.56 -19.22 -21.31
N ALA A 114 -23.75 -18.90 -22.31
CA ALA A 114 -22.33 -19.19 -22.32
C ALA A 114 -21.58 -18.39 -21.25
N LEU A 115 -21.88 -17.12 -21.10
CA LEU A 115 -21.35 -16.25 -20.04
C LEU A 115 -21.76 -16.74 -18.64
N GLN A 116 -23.00 -17.18 -18.47
CA GLN A 116 -23.45 -17.75 -17.19
C GLN A 116 -22.64 -18.99 -16.82
N LYS A 117 -22.34 -19.86 -17.80
CA LYS A 117 -21.49 -21.04 -17.58
C LYS A 117 -20.07 -20.66 -17.14
N LEU A 118 -19.49 -19.60 -17.71
CA LEU A 118 -18.20 -19.05 -17.24
C LEU A 118 -18.31 -18.62 -15.78
N ILE A 119 -19.32 -17.79 -15.45
CA ILE A 119 -19.53 -17.26 -14.10
C ILE A 119 -19.81 -18.38 -13.09
N ASP A 120 -20.57 -19.39 -13.45
CA ASP A 120 -20.85 -20.53 -12.56
C ASP A 120 -19.60 -21.32 -12.21
N GLY A 121 -18.62 -21.36 -13.13
CA GLY A 121 -17.31 -21.98 -12.93
C GLY A 121 -16.33 -21.14 -12.09
N MET A 122 -16.64 -19.89 -11.81
CA MET A 122 -15.77 -18.99 -11.03
C MET A 122 -15.88 -19.27 -9.53
N SER A 123 -14.78 -19.02 -8.81
CA SER A 123 -14.78 -18.98 -7.34
C SER A 123 -15.69 -17.88 -6.78
N VAL A 124 -15.94 -17.90 -5.48
CA VAL A 124 -16.68 -16.80 -4.80
C VAL A 124 -15.90 -15.49 -4.91
N GLU A 125 -14.59 -15.55 -4.74
CA GLU A 125 -13.69 -14.41 -4.86
C GLU A 125 -13.67 -13.89 -6.29
N GLY A 126 -13.56 -14.76 -7.30
CA GLY A 126 -13.61 -14.38 -8.72
C GLY A 126 -14.90 -13.65 -9.08
N LYS A 127 -16.04 -14.12 -8.60
CA LYS A 127 -17.33 -13.43 -8.76
C LYS A 127 -17.34 -12.04 -8.11
N SER A 128 -16.69 -11.89 -6.95
CA SER A 128 -16.59 -10.59 -6.27
C SER A 128 -15.72 -9.58 -7.01
N TYR A 129 -14.83 -10.04 -7.89
CA TYR A 129 -13.99 -9.19 -8.74
C TYR A 129 -14.67 -8.70 -10.00
N MET A 130 -15.84 -9.22 -10.34
CA MET A 130 -16.62 -8.74 -11.48
C MET A 130 -17.13 -7.32 -11.25
N TRP A 131 -16.84 -6.42 -12.17
CA TRP A 131 -17.29 -5.02 -12.11
C TRP A 131 -18.66 -4.82 -12.76
N ASN A 132 -18.98 -5.67 -13.73
CA ASN A 132 -20.19 -5.56 -14.55
C ASN A 132 -21.31 -6.53 -14.14
N ALA A 133 -21.26 -7.11 -12.93
CA ALA A 133 -22.27 -8.07 -12.48
C ALA A 133 -23.70 -7.52 -12.49
N LYS A 134 -23.88 -6.23 -12.13
CA LYS A 134 -25.20 -5.58 -12.21
C LYS A 134 -25.61 -5.29 -13.64
N GLN A 135 -24.67 -4.97 -14.53
CA GLN A 135 -24.92 -4.82 -15.96
C GLN A 135 -25.45 -6.13 -16.55
N LEU A 136 -24.88 -7.26 -16.16
CA LEU A 136 -25.39 -8.58 -16.56
C LEU A 136 -26.85 -8.78 -16.11
N GLY A 137 -27.16 -8.38 -14.86
CA GLY A 137 -28.54 -8.40 -14.32
C GLY A 137 -29.50 -7.57 -15.18
N LEU A 138 -29.06 -6.36 -15.56
CA LEU A 138 -29.84 -5.47 -16.42
C LEU A 138 -30.10 -6.10 -17.80
N ILE A 139 -29.08 -6.68 -18.44
CA ILE A 139 -29.24 -7.32 -19.75
C ILE A 139 -30.21 -8.50 -19.68
N LYS A 140 -30.12 -9.32 -18.60
CA LYS A 140 -31.07 -10.42 -18.36
C LYS A 140 -32.51 -9.90 -18.19
N THR A 141 -32.68 -8.76 -17.51
CA THR A 141 -34.00 -8.11 -17.38
C THR A 141 -34.50 -7.65 -18.73
N ILE A 142 -33.67 -7.03 -19.55
CA ILE A 142 -34.05 -6.60 -20.92
C ILE A 142 -34.51 -7.80 -21.76
N VAL A 143 -33.80 -8.95 -21.67
CA VAL A 143 -34.19 -10.17 -22.37
C VAL A 143 -35.53 -10.71 -21.84
N ALA A 144 -35.72 -10.72 -20.51
CA ALA A 144 -36.96 -11.18 -19.90
C ALA A 144 -38.14 -10.27 -20.29
N ASP A 145 -37.95 -8.95 -20.28
CA ASP A 145 -38.97 -7.96 -20.67
C ASP A 145 -39.35 -8.09 -22.15
N TYR A 146 -38.39 -8.43 -23.03
CA TYR A 146 -38.66 -8.73 -24.42
C TYR A 146 -39.66 -9.89 -24.56
N HIS A 147 -39.50 -10.96 -23.78
CA HIS A 147 -40.42 -12.12 -23.80
C HIS A 147 -41.78 -11.86 -23.15
N ILE A 148 -41.87 -10.87 -22.29
CA ILE A 148 -43.12 -10.42 -21.66
C ILE A 148 -43.88 -9.37 -22.51
N GLU A 149 -43.50 -9.22 -23.77
CA GLU A 149 -44.06 -8.22 -24.70
C GLU A 149 -43.76 -6.77 -24.33
N LEU A 150 -42.72 -6.52 -23.53
CA LEU A 150 -42.24 -5.16 -23.15
C LEU A 150 -43.35 -4.20 -22.68
N ALA A 151 -44.51 -4.76 -22.33
CA ALA A 151 -45.71 -3.98 -22.09
C ALA A 151 -45.69 -3.35 -20.68
N GLY A 152 -45.27 -2.12 -20.62
CA GLY A 152 -45.69 -1.20 -19.58
C GLY A 152 -45.09 -1.41 -18.19
N LYS A 153 -43.96 -2.14 -18.03
CA LYS A 153 -43.30 -2.35 -16.73
C LYS A 153 -42.25 -1.31 -16.35
N GLN A 154 -41.92 -0.39 -17.24
CA GLN A 154 -41.04 0.69 -16.90
C GLN A 154 -41.81 1.78 -16.19
N GLY A 155 -41.59 1.98 -14.91
CA GLY A 155 -41.98 3.19 -14.22
C GLY A 155 -41.41 4.40 -14.97
N ALA A 156 -42.14 5.50 -15.01
CA ALA A 156 -41.72 6.71 -15.74
C ALA A 156 -40.33 7.19 -15.22
N PHE A 157 -39.28 7.00 -16.02
CA PHE A 157 -37.98 7.58 -15.76
C PHE A 157 -38.07 9.10 -15.90
N LYS A 158 -37.88 9.81 -14.80
CA LYS A 158 -38.01 11.28 -14.77
C LYS A 158 -36.79 12.01 -15.34
N ALA A 159 -35.73 11.27 -15.70
CA ALA A 159 -34.47 11.82 -16.19
C ALA A 159 -33.82 12.82 -15.20
N ASP A 160 -34.02 12.60 -13.90
CA ASP A 160 -33.41 13.43 -12.86
C ASP A 160 -31.90 13.33 -12.90
N MET A 161 -31.23 14.43 -12.64
CA MET A 161 -29.80 14.50 -12.56
C MET A 161 -29.32 13.72 -11.32
N PRO A 162 -28.32 12.80 -11.45
CA PRO A 162 -27.73 12.17 -10.29
C PRO A 162 -27.21 13.22 -9.28
N ALA A 163 -27.66 13.10 -8.05
CA ALA A 163 -27.33 14.02 -6.96
C ALA A 163 -26.20 13.49 -6.07
N ASP A 164 -25.73 14.32 -5.14
CA ASP A 164 -24.77 13.98 -4.09
C ASP A 164 -23.46 13.37 -4.64
N LEU A 165 -23.00 13.90 -5.78
CA LEU A 165 -21.74 13.46 -6.35
C LEU A 165 -20.59 13.69 -5.37
N GLN A 166 -19.85 12.64 -5.10
CA GLN A 166 -18.67 12.67 -4.23
C GLN A 166 -17.50 11.96 -4.90
N THR A 167 -16.28 12.34 -4.51
CA THR A 167 -15.06 11.67 -4.94
C THR A 167 -14.23 11.25 -3.75
N LYS A 168 -13.54 10.10 -3.90
CA LYS A 168 -12.59 9.58 -2.92
C LYS A 168 -11.34 9.10 -3.64
N ALA A 169 -10.18 9.56 -3.19
CA ALA A 169 -8.91 8.99 -3.63
C ALA A 169 -8.77 7.58 -3.03
N ILE A 170 -8.67 6.56 -3.87
CA ILE A 170 -8.47 5.17 -3.45
C ILE A 170 -6.99 4.84 -3.40
N ASN A 171 -6.25 5.20 -4.44
CA ASN A 171 -4.80 5.02 -4.51
C ASN A 171 -4.17 6.00 -5.51
N TYR A 172 -2.90 5.79 -5.84
CA TYR A 172 -2.12 6.68 -6.70
C TYR A 172 -2.64 6.82 -8.15
N LYS A 173 -3.51 5.94 -8.61
CA LYS A 173 -4.07 5.93 -9.99
C LYS A 173 -5.59 5.81 -10.03
N THR A 174 -6.25 5.75 -8.86
CA THR A 174 -7.68 5.46 -8.78
C THR A 174 -8.42 6.51 -7.98
N VAL A 175 -9.46 7.06 -8.58
CA VAL A 175 -10.47 7.90 -7.93
C VAL A 175 -11.81 7.17 -8.00
N GLN A 176 -12.46 6.99 -6.87
CA GLN A 176 -13.84 6.52 -6.81
C GLN A 176 -14.78 7.73 -6.86
N ILE A 177 -15.80 7.63 -7.67
CA ILE A 177 -16.90 8.56 -7.75
C ILE A 177 -18.15 7.85 -7.24
N SER A 178 -18.99 8.51 -6.47
CA SER A 178 -20.28 8.00 -6.00
C SER A 178 -21.36 9.06 -6.11
N TRP A 179 -22.60 8.63 -6.19
CA TRP A 179 -23.79 9.48 -6.35
C TRP A 179 -25.03 8.83 -5.74
N SER A 180 -26.11 9.58 -5.59
CA SER A 180 -27.40 9.04 -5.18
C SER A 180 -28.10 8.36 -6.35
N SER A 181 -28.84 7.28 -6.08
CA SER A 181 -29.62 6.59 -7.09
C SER A 181 -30.68 7.52 -7.71
N VAL A 182 -30.95 7.30 -8.99
CA VAL A 182 -32.05 7.95 -9.70
C VAL A 182 -33.14 6.90 -9.93
N ASP A 183 -34.36 7.24 -9.57
CA ASP A 183 -35.49 6.31 -9.66
C ASP A 183 -35.73 5.89 -11.12
N ASN A 184 -35.93 4.60 -11.32
CA ASN A 184 -36.17 3.98 -12.64
C ASN A 184 -34.99 4.16 -13.63
N ALA A 185 -33.80 4.51 -13.16
CA ALA A 185 -32.60 4.49 -13.99
C ALA A 185 -32.14 3.05 -14.21
N ASP A 186 -31.88 2.67 -15.45
CA ASP A 186 -31.28 1.39 -15.80
C ASP A 186 -29.78 1.40 -15.63
N GLY A 187 -29.19 2.58 -15.55
CA GLY A 187 -27.76 2.74 -15.28
C GLY A 187 -27.27 4.18 -15.47
N TYR A 188 -25.94 4.29 -15.47
CA TYR A 188 -25.27 5.57 -15.45
C TYR A 188 -24.12 5.61 -16.47
N MET A 189 -23.85 6.83 -16.94
CA MET A 189 -22.66 7.16 -17.74
C MET A 189 -21.79 8.11 -16.95
N VAL A 190 -20.52 7.78 -16.80
CA VAL A 190 -19.56 8.60 -16.06
C VAL A 190 -18.67 9.38 -17.02
N TYR A 191 -18.50 10.66 -16.74
CA TYR A 191 -17.68 11.57 -17.52
C TYR A 191 -16.59 12.18 -16.67
N ARG A 192 -15.47 12.47 -17.31
CA ARG A 192 -14.32 13.12 -16.70
C ARG A 192 -13.78 14.23 -17.58
N ARG A 193 -13.28 15.30 -16.95
CA ARG A 193 -12.50 16.36 -17.61
C ARG A 193 -11.36 16.85 -16.71
N THR A 194 -10.40 17.54 -17.27
CA THR A 194 -9.49 18.44 -16.53
C THR A 194 -10.06 19.86 -16.53
N ALA A 195 -9.41 20.81 -15.86
CA ALA A 195 -9.83 22.21 -15.89
C ALA A 195 -9.86 22.78 -17.33
N ASP A 196 -8.89 22.36 -18.15
CA ASP A 196 -8.63 22.89 -19.49
C ASP A 196 -9.19 22.00 -20.62
N SER A 197 -10.03 21.01 -20.31
CA SER A 197 -10.59 20.08 -21.29
C SER A 197 -12.12 19.98 -21.19
N GLY A 198 -12.74 19.54 -22.30
CA GLY A 198 -14.16 19.17 -22.29
C GLY A 198 -14.44 17.83 -21.61
N TRP A 199 -15.72 17.57 -21.35
CA TRP A 199 -16.20 16.32 -20.80
C TRP A 199 -15.93 15.13 -21.73
N LYS A 200 -15.28 14.09 -21.21
CA LYS A 200 -15.03 12.85 -21.91
C LYS A 200 -15.72 11.71 -21.14
N LYS A 201 -16.51 10.93 -21.83
CA LYS A 201 -17.13 9.73 -21.27
C LYS A 201 -16.04 8.70 -20.96
N ILE A 202 -15.98 8.20 -19.73
CA ILE A 202 -15.01 7.21 -19.27
C ILE A 202 -15.65 5.87 -18.90
N ALA A 203 -16.96 5.85 -18.67
CA ALA A 203 -17.73 4.65 -18.49
C ALA A 203 -19.16 4.82 -19.01
N SER A 204 -19.74 3.73 -19.47
CA SER A 204 -21.15 3.57 -19.82
C SER A 204 -21.64 2.25 -19.19
N ARG A 205 -22.95 2.12 -19.02
CA ARG A 205 -23.58 0.92 -18.44
C ARG A 205 -23.15 0.63 -17.00
N VAL A 206 -22.87 1.67 -16.22
CA VAL A 206 -22.61 1.52 -14.78
C VAL A 206 -23.96 1.32 -14.11
N THR A 207 -24.16 0.21 -13.42
CA THR A 207 -25.41 -0.12 -12.72
C THR A 207 -25.30 0.12 -11.22
N ASP A 208 -24.09 0.27 -10.70
CA ASP A 208 -23.82 0.76 -9.36
C ASP A 208 -24.00 2.27 -9.25
N ILE A 209 -24.18 2.75 -8.03
CA ILE A 209 -24.14 4.18 -7.69
C ILE A 209 -22.71 4.68 -7.40
N SER A 210 -21.73 3.96 -7.88
CA SER A 210 -20.32 4.34 -7.79
C SER A 210 -19.51 3.78 -8.98
N TYR A 211 -18.40 4.45 -9.27
CA TYR A 211 -17.45 4.04 -10.30
C TYR A 211 -16.01 4.33 -9.87
N LYS A 212 -15.08 3.45 -10.21
CA LYS A 212 -13.65 3.63 -9.97
C LYS A 212 -12.92 3.99 -11.26
N ASP A 213 -12.52 5.25 -11.41
CA ASP A 213 -11.62 5.66 -12.48
C ASP A 213 -10.19 5.25 -12.13
N GLN A 214 -9.72 4.16 -12.72
CA GLN A 214 -8.38 3.59 -12.49
C GLN A 214 -7.29 4.19 -13.41
N LYS A 215 -7.66 5.16 -14.25
CA LYS A 215 -6.74 5.83 -15.18
C LYS A 215 -6.45 7.27 -14.76
N ALA A 216 -6.71 7.62 -13.51
CA ALA A 216 -6.39 8.94 -13.00
C ALA A 216 -4.87 9.08 -12.80
N VAL A 217 -4.30 10.17 -13.27
CA VAL A 217 -2.88 10.49 -13.07
C VAL A 217 -2.69 11.06 -11.68
N THR A 218 -1.72 10.52 -10.94
CA THR A 218 -1.39 10.96 -9.59
C THR A 218 -1.20 12.48 -9.52
N GLY A 219 -1.91 13.13 -8.60
CA GLY A 219 -1.77 14.57 -8.37
C GLY A 219 -2.53 15.47 -9.34
N THR A 220 -3.03 14.93 -10.46
CA THR A 220 -3.87 15.68 -11.39
C THR A 220 -5.28 15.79 -10.83
N THR A 221 -5.83 16.99 -10.83
CA THR A 221 -7.24 17.23 -10.49
C THR A 221 -8.10 16.95 -11.71
N TYR A 222 -9.02 16.03 -11.55
CA TYR A 222 -10.08 15.76 -12.50
C TYR A 222 -11.41 16.22 -11.93
N TYR A 223 -12.34 16.57 -12.82
CA TYR A 223 -13.72 16.82 -12.50
C TYR A 223 -14.54 15.67 -13.07
N TYR A 224 -15.52 15.22 -12.31
CA TYR A 224 -16.38 14.09 -12.67
C TYR A 224 -17.83 14.52 -12.64
N THR A 225 -18.60 13.97 -13.57
CA THR A 225 -20.05 14.11 -13.58
C THR A 225 -20.68 12.82 -14.09
N VAL A 226 -21.96 12.66 -13.83
CA VAL A 226 -22.70 11.43 -14.11
C VAL A 226 -24.03 11.79 -14.77
N LYS A 227 -24.42 10.99 -15.75
CA LYS A 227 -25.77 11.00 -16.31
C LYS A 227 -26.46 9.68 -15.99
N ALA A 228 -27.68 9.71 -15.56
CA ALA A 228 -28.54 8.55 -15.51
C ALA A 228 -29.16 8.29 -16.89
N TYR A 229 -29.46 7.03 -17.18
CA TYR A 229 -30.21 6.67 -18.37
C TYR A 229 -31.25 5.59 -18.09
N SER A 230 -32.29 5.56 -18.91
CA SER A 230 -33.22 4.44 -18.96
C SER A 230 -33.52 4.06 -20.41
N TYR A 231 -33.71 2.78 -20.63
CA TYR A 231 -34.17 2.24 -21.94
C TYR A 231 -35.63 1.89 -21.88
N ALA A 232 -36.36 2.42 -22.84
CA ALA A 232 -37.75 2.07 -23.11
C ALA A 232 -37.91 1.83 -24.59
N TRP A 233 -38.41 0.66 -24.99
CA TRP A 233 -38.75 0.36 -26.39
C TRP A 233 -37.57 0.48 -27.38
N GLY A 234 -36.35 0.19 -26.93
CA GLY A 234 -35.15 0.35 -27.72
C GLY A 234 -34.60 1.79 -27.79
N GLU A 235 -35.28 2.74 -27.18
CA GLU A 235 -34.81 4.12 -27.08
C GLU A 235 -34.21 4.41 -25.70
N MET A 236 -33.09 5.14 -25.70
CA MET A 236 -32.43 5.58 -24.50
C MET A 236 -32.79 7.02 -24.15
N THR A 237 -33.39 7.20 -22.98
CA THR A 237 -33.58 8.52 -22.37
C THR A 237 -32.44 8.80 -21.40
N VAL A 238 -31.87 9.99 -21.44
CA VAL A 238 -30.69 10.37 -20.63
C VAL A 238 -31.01 11.61 -19.80
N SER A 239 -30.57 11.61 -18.54
CA SER A 239 -30.72 12.77 -17.66
C SER A 239 -29.84 13.95 -18.05
N SER A 240 -30.12 15.10 -17.48
CA SER A 240 -29.17 16.20 -17.37
C SER A 240 -27.98 15.78 -16.48
N TYR A 241 -27.02 16.67 -16.30
CA TYR A 241 -25.82 16.40 -15.50
C TYR A 241 -25.29 17.67 -14.85
N ASP A 242 -24.56 17.52 -13.75
CA ASP A 242 -23.83 18.62 -13.12
C ASP A 242 -22.74 19.12 -14.08
N LYS A 243 -22.89 20.36 -14.59
CA LYS A 243 -21.96 20.98 -15.55
C LYS A 243 -20.62 21.35 -14.91
N ASP A 244 -20.62 21.64 -13.63
CA ASP A 244 -19.40 21.97 -12.87
C ASP A 244 -18.64 20.69 -12.51
N GLY A 245 -19.36 19.68 -12.09
CA GLY A 245 -18.84 18.39 -11.66
C GLY A 245 -18.15 18.46 -10.32
N VAL A 246 -17.78 17.31 -9.79
CA VAL A 246 -17.07 17.17 -8.51
C VAL A 246 -15.59 16.89 -8.72
N ALA A 247 -14.73 17.62 -8.03
CA ALA A 247 -13.28 17.46 -8.15
C ALA A 247 -12.79 16.19 -7.45
N GLY A 248 -11.90 15.45 -8.11
CA GLY A 248 -11.23 14.27 -7.56
C GLY A 248 -9.76 14.20 -7.99
N LYS A 249 -8.94 13.61 -7.14
CA LYS A 249 -7.50 13.52 -7.37
C LYS A 249 -6.95 12.20 -6.83
N ALA A 250 -6.32 11.39 -7.68
CA ALA A 250 -5.59 10.22 -7.24
C ALA A 250 -4.34 10.64 -6.44
N ARG A 251 -4.06 9.94 -5.36
CA ARG A 251 -2.99 10.30 -4.41
C ARG A 251 -2.24 9.07 -3.96
N LEU A 252 -0.94 9.24 -3.69
CA LEU A 252 -0.16 8.24 -2.98
C LEU A 252 -0.73 8.01 -1.58
N GLY A 253 -0.69 6.75 -1.15
CA GLY A 253 -0.99 6.38 0.23
C GLY A 253 -0.04 7.09 1.21
N LYS A 254 -0.47 7.19 2.46
CA LYS A 254 0.32 7.73 3.55
C LYS A 254 1.42 6.73 3.93
N VAL A 255 2.64 7.21 4.09
CA VAL A 255 3.74 6.39 4.61
C VAL A 255 3.45 6.02 6.07
N LYS A 256 3.67 4.76 6.41
CA LYS A 256 3.71 4.29 7.80
C LYS A 256 5.17 4.06 8.17
N ILE A 257 5.70 4.84 9.10
CA ILE A 257 7.03 4.61 9.67
C ILE A 257 6.94 3.38 10.56
N ALA A 258 7.82 2.40 10.34
CA ALA A 258 7.91 1.19 11.12
C ALA A 258 8.77 1.40 12.36
N THR A 259 9.94 2.04 12.22
CA THR A 259 10.85 2.32 13.31
C THR A 259 11.68 3.58 13.06
N ALA A 260 12.08 4.22 14.17
CA ALA A 260 13.19 5.17 14.20
C ALA A 260 14.07 4.83 15.41
N ASN A 261 15.28 4.35 15.18
CA ASN A 261 16.14 3.82 16.22
C ASN A 261 17.57 4.34 16.08
N SER A 262 18.29 4.37 17.20
CA SER A 262 19.74 4.58 17.20
C SER A 262 20.45 3.46 16.44
N GLU A 263 21.21 3.82 15.45
CA GLU A 263 22.15 2.91 14.75
C GLU A 263 23.54 3.02 15.33
N SER A 264 23.91 4.22 15.75
CA SER A 264 25.17 4.52 16.42
C SER A 264 25.03 5.84 17.19
N TYR A 265 26.12 6.24 17.85
CA TYR A 265 26.19 7.50 18.60
C TYR A 265 25.85 8.77 17.78
N SER A 266 25.97 8.70 16.46
CA SER A 266 25.71 9.83 15.54
C SER A 266 24.77 9.50 14.39
N THR A 267 24.15 8.31 14.41
CA THR A 267 23.32 7.84 13.32
C THR A 267 22.00 7.31 13.84
N ILE A 268 20.91 7.75 13.23
CA ILE A 268 19.56 7.22 13.45
C ILE A 268 19.10 6.54 12.18
N ARG A 269 18.63 5.30 12.29
CA ARG A 269 17.99 4.55 11.22
C ARG A 269 16.49 4.77 11.28
N VAL A 270 15.91 5.23 10.18
CA VAL A 270 14.46 5.37 9.99
C VAL A 270 14.02 4.36 8.93
N THR A 271 13.04 3.53 9.24
CA THR A 271 12.45 2.56 8.31
C THR A 271 10.96 2.78 8.17
N TRP A 272 10.40 2.40 7.03
CA TRP A 272 8.96 2.57 6.77
C TRP A 272 8.43 1.48 5.85
N ASN A 273 7.11 1.38 5.75
CA ASN A 273 6.45 0.46 4.85
C ASN A 273 6.42 1.04 3.43
N LYS A 274 6.55 0.15 2.45
CA LYS A 274 6.41 0.46 1.03
C LYS A 274 5.05 1.09 0.74
N VAL A 275 5.01 2.09 -0.12
CA VAL A 275 3.77 2.73 -0.60
C VAL A 275 3.58 2.39 -2.07
N SER A 276 2.45 1.79 -2.40
CA SER A 276 2.13 1.42 -3.78
C SER A 276 2.18 2.64 -4.71
N GLY A 277 2.81 2.48 -5.87
CA GLY A 277 2.96 3.52 -6.87
C GLY A 277 3.98 4.62 -6.55
N ALA A 278 4.69 4.56 -5.44
CA ALA A 278 5.78 5.49 -5.16
C ALA A 278 7.00 5.20 -6.03
N ASN A 279 7.71 6.22 -6.45
CA ASN A 279 9.03 6.11 -7.07
C ASN A 279 10.16 6.28 -6.04
N GLY A 280 9.84 6.80 -4.87
CA GLY A 280 10.76 6.98 -3.76
C GLY A 280 10.15 7.76 -2.62
N TYR A 281 11.00 8.14 -1.66
CA TYR A 281 10.56 8.78 -0.42
C TYR A 281 11.44 9.98 -0.09
N ARG A 282 10.88 10.94 0.62
CA ARG A 282 11.61 12.07 1.17
C ARG A 282 11.49 12.10 2.69
N VAL A 283 12.63 12.17 3.35
CA VAL A 283 12.74 12.11 4.81
C VAL A 283 12.96 13.51 5.37
N TYR A 284 12.26 13.81 6.43
CA TYR A 284 12.29 15.09 7.11
C TYR A 284 12.60 14.90 8.59
N ARG A 285 13.30 15.86 9.17
CA ARG A 285 13.69 15.87 10.56
C ARG A 285 13.36 17.21 11.22
N SER A 286 12.97 17.15 12.48
CA SER A 286 12.86 18.29 13.38
C SER A 286 13.48 17.97 14.73
N THR A 287 13.81 18.99 15.51
CA THR A 287 14.22 18.88 16.92
C THR A 287 13.04 19.05 17.88
N SER A 288 11.86 19.36 17.37
CA SER A 288 10.62 19.48 18.14
C SER A 288 9.50 18.74 17.40
N LYS A 289 8.60 18.09 18.15
CA LYS A 289 7.46 17.33 17.59
C LYS A 289 6.57 18.20 16.69
N ASP A 290 6.29 19.40 17.15
CA ASP A 290 5.38 20.33 16.47
C ASP A 290 6.13 21.48 15.78
N GLY A 291 7.46 21.36 15.68
CA GLY A 291 8.31 22.35 15.04
C GLY A 291 8.39 22.22 13.54
N LYS A 292 9.25 23.05 12.95
CA LYS A 292 9.53 23.01 11.50
C LYS A 292 10.35 21.79 11.13
N TYR A 293 9.85 21.00 10.20
CA TYR A 293 10.54 19.84 9.61
C TYR A 293 11.31 20.25 8.37
N THR A 294 12.60 19.93 8.35
CA THR A 294 13.47 20.15 7.20
C THR A 294 13.77 18.82 6.49
N ALA A 295 13.84 18.82 5.17
CA ALA A 295 14.22 17.67 4.40
C ALA A 295 15.70 17.35 4.62
N ILE A 296 16.00 16.11 4.99
CA ILE A 296 17.37 15.64 5.22
C ILE A 296 17.86 14.62 4.20
N GLY A 297 16.98 14.09 3.36
CA GLY A 297 17.34 13.19 2.29
C GLY A 297 16.14 12.61 1.57
N SER A 298 16.43 11.82 0.55
CA SER A 298 15.44 11.11 -0.25
C SER A 298 16.00 9.79 -0.76
N THR A 299 15.11 8.84 -1.03
CA THR A 299 15.41 7.61 -1.74
C THR A 299 14.79 7.68 -3.13
N ALA A 300 15.38 6.98 -4.12
CA ALA A 300 14.97 7.04 -5.51
C ALA A 300 14.35 5.73 -6.03
N LYS A 301 14.09 4.79 -5.13
CA LYS A 301 13.42 3.50 -5.45
C LYS A 301 12.30 3.26 -4.46
N ASN A 302 11.21 2.66 -4.92
CA ASN A 302 10.10 2.26 -4.04
C ASN A 302 10.53 1.23 -2.98
N SER A 303 11.45 0.33 -3.34
CA SER A 303 12.02 -0.66 -2.43
C SER A 303 12.99 -0.09 -1.39
N ALA A 304 13.48 1.14 -1.57
CA ALA A 304 14.39 1.78 -0.62
C ALA A 304 13.62 2.42 0.54
N VAL A 305 13.23 1.60 1.50
CA VAL A 305 12.39 1.93 2.66
C VAL A 305 13.16 2.20 3.94
N THR A 306 14.44 2.53 3.81
CA THR A 306 15.35 2.84 4.91
C THR A 306 16.14 4.11 4.61
N PHE A 307 16.38 4.92 5.62
CA PHE A 307 17.25 6.07 5.57
C PHE A 307 18.11 6.15 6.83
N LEU A 308 19.39 6.45 6.66
CA LEU A 308 20.33 6.68 7.74
C LEU A 308 20.58 8.18 7.90
N ASP A 309 20.11 8.75 8.99
CA ASP A 309 20.46 10.09 9.39
C ASP A 309 21.80 10.09 10.12
N LYS A 310 22.87 10.31 9.38
CA LYS A 310 24.26 10.32 9.87
C LYS A 310 24.68 11.64 10.54
N LYS A 311 23.74 12.57 10.69
CA LYS A 311 24.00 13.91 11.30
C LYS A 311 23.24 14.08 12.60
N ALA A 312 22.91 12.99 13.28
CA ALA A 312 22.32 13.06 14.60
C ALA A 312 23.41 13.36 15.64
N VAL A 313 23.07 14.24 16.60
CA VAL A 313 23.93 14.55 17.74
C VAL A 313 23.58 13.59 18.88
N THR A 314 24.60 12.98 19.47
CA THR A 314 24.46 12.07 20.61
C THR A 314 23.62 12.70 21.72
N GLY A 315 22.66 11.96 22.22
CA GLY A 315 21.79 12.39 23.32
C GLY A 315 20.65 13.33 22.92
N LYS A 316 20.67 13.90 21.71
CA LYS A 316 19.62 14.81 21.23
C LYS A 316 18.46 14.02 20.63
N THR A 317 17.24 14.37 21.01
CA THR A 317 16.02 13.79 20.44
C THR A 317 15.69 14.46 19.11
N TYR A 318 15.36 13.65 18.12
CA TYR A 318 14.90 14.07 16.80
C TYR A 318 13.54 13.45 16.50
N TYR A 319 12.77 14.17 15.70
CA TYR A 319 11.45 13.76 15.22
C TYR A 319 11.50 13.65 13.71
N TYR A 320 10.95 12.55 13.19
CA TYR A 320 11.00 12.22 11.78
C TYR A 320 9.63 12.12 11.16
N LYS A 321 9.52 12.59 9.94
CA LYS A 321 8.38 12.38 9.04
C LYS A 321 8.90 11.91 7.69
N VAL A 322 8.15 11.06 7.03
CA VAL A 322 8.46 10.58 5.68
C VAL A 322 7.23 10.77 4.82
N ARG A 323 7.42 11.14 3.56
CA ARG A 323 6.37 11.08 2.56
C ARG A 323 6.88 10.44 1.28
N ALA A 324 6.01 9.67 0.65
CA ALA A 324 6.27 9.09 -0.65
C ALA A 324 6.18 10.15 -1.76
N TYR A 325 6.87 9.94 -2.87
CA TYR A 325 6.67 10.72 -4.08
C TYR A 325 6.56 9.81 -5.30
N ARG A 326 5.85 10.33 -6.32
CA ARG A 326 5.75 9.75 -7.65
C ARG A 326 6.20 10.78 -8.68
N ASN A 327 6.96 10.33 -9.66
CA ASN A 327 7.35 11.17 -10.80
C ASN A 327 6.20 11.17 -11.81
N VAL A 328 5.68 12.35 -12.11
CA VAL A 328 4.61 12.58 -13.08
C VAL A 328 5.07 13.70 -13.99
N SER A 329 5.23 13.40 -15.29
CA SER A 329 5.67 14.38 -16.29
C SER A 329 6.92 15.17 -15.86
N GLY A 330 7.93 14.46 -15.33
CA GLY A 330 9.20 15.06 -14.88
C GLY A 330 9.16 15.75 -13.51
N LYS A 331 7.99 15.85 -12.86
CA LYS A 331 7.82 16.51 -11.55
C LYS A 331 7.53 15.48 -10.46
N LYS A 332 8.02 15.72 -9.25
CA LYS A 332 7.69 14.92 -8.07
C LYS A 332 6.37 15.35 -7.48
N VAL A 333 5.39 14.45 -7.51
CA VAL A 333 4.11 14.59 -6.80
C VAL A 333 4.22 13.86 -5.48
N TYR A 334 4.03 14.58 -4.38
CA TYR A 334 4.18 14.05 -3.03
C TYR A 334 2.85 13.59 -2.44
N GLY A 335 2.89 12.47 -1.73
CA GLY A 335 1.84 12.04 -0.82
C GLY A 335 1.86 12.82 0.50
N SER A 336 0.92 12.48 1.39
CA SER A 336 0.86 13.05 2.74
C SER A 336 2.05 12.62 3.58
N TYR A 337 2.38 13.44 4.58
CA TYR A 337 3.38 13.07 5.59
C TYR A 337 2.91 11.88 6.43
N SER A 338 3.85 11.03 6.83
CA SER A 338 3.64 10.02 7.86
C SER A 338 3.19 10.63 9.20
N ALA A 339 2.79 9.78 10.13
CA ALA A 339 2.85 10.14 11.54
C ALA A 339 4.30 10.49 11.93
N THR A 340 4.45 11.17 13.04
CA THR A 340 5.77 11.53 13.57
C THR A 340 6.32 10.38 14.41
N GLU A 341 7.57 10.00 14.15
CA GLU A 341 8.35 9.11 15.01
C GLU A 341 9.54 9.85 15.61
N LYS A 342 9.94 9.46 16.82
CA LYS A 342 11.06 10.08 17.52
C LYS A 342 12.17 9.06 17.78
N ALA A 343 13.41 9.52 17.74
CA ALA A 343 14.57 8.75 18.13
C ALA A 343 15.68 9.66 18.68
N LYS A 344 16.60 9.04 19.39
CA LYS A 344 17.78 9.68 19.95
C LYS A 344 18.99 8.81 19.59
N ALA A 345 20.04 9.39 19.02
CA ALA A 345 21.30 8.70 18.85
C ALA A 345 21.98 8.52 20.21
N VAL A 346 22.39 7.30 20.49
CA VAL A 346 23.01 6.96 21.78
C VAL A 346 24.31 6.20 21.58
N LEU A 347 25.18 6.29 22.58
CA LEU A 347 26.38 5.46 22.67
C LEU A 347 25.98 4.00 22.87
N SER A 348 26.74 3.08 22.28
CA SER A 348 26.61 1.65 22.60
C SER A 348 27.09 1.38 24.03
N ALA A 349 26.55 0.33 24.62
CA ALA A 349 27.09 -0.15 25.90
C ALA A 349 28.50 -0.72 25.71
N PRO A 350 29.46 -0.42 26.59
CA PRO A 350 30.74 -1.11 26.59
C PRO A 350 30.55 -2.56 27.06
N THR A 351 31.39 -3.47 26.55
CA THR A 351 31.51 -4.80 27.11
C THR A 351 32.54 -4.74 28.23
N LEU A 352 32.11 -5.03 29.45
CA LEU A 352 32.92 -4.98 30.65
C LEU A 352 33.50 -6.38 30.97
N SER A 353 34.77 -6.43 31.32
CA SER A 353 35.43 -7.57 31.99
C SER A 353 36.02 -7.13 33.32
N ALA A 354 35.97 -7.98 34.29
CA ALA A 354 36.52 -7.71 35.62
C ALA A 354 37.39 -8.88 36.10
N GLY A 355 38.55 -8.55 36.60
CA GLY A 355 39.41 -9.44 37.36
C GLY A 355 39.56 -8.91 38.78
N SER A 356 39.91 -9.77 39.74
CA SER A 356 40.12 -9.33 41.12
C SER A 356 41.34 -10.00 41.75
N THR A 357 41.98 -9.27 42.67
CA THR A 357 42.90 -9.79 43.65
C THR A 357 42.21 -9.73 45.01
N SER A 358 42.95 -10.06 46.10
CA SER A 358 42.39 -9.99 47.45
C SER A 358 41.95 -8.57 47.90
N LYS A 359 42.43 -7.52 47.23
CA LYS A 359 42.18 -6.13 47.63
C LYS A 359 41.82 -5.19 46.48
N THR A 360 41.90 -5.66 45.25
CA THR A 360 41.67 -4.81 44.07
C THR A 360 40.79 -5.49 43.06
N ALA A 361 39.89 -4.74 42.45
CA ALA A 361 39.23 -5.11 41.20
C ALA A 361 39.91 -4.37 40.05
N VAL A 362 40.27 -5.10 39.02
CA VAL A 362 40.76 -4.56 37.76
C VAL A 362 39.65 -4.69 36.74
N LEU A 363 39.23 -3.54 36.23
CA LEU A 363 38.15 -3.44 35.28
C LEU A 363 38.67 -3.01 33.90
N GLU A 364 38.29 -3.72 32.89
CA GLU A 364 38.58 -3.36 31.50
C GLU A 364 37.28 -3.40 30.69
N TRP A 365 37.16 -2.51 29.73
CA TRP A 365 36.00 -2.50 28.85
C TRP A 365 36.33 -2.14 27.43
N SER A 366 35.45 -2.56 26.53
CA SER A 366 35.58 -2.23 25.10
C SER A 366 35.44 -0.72 24.86
N LYS A 367 36.28 -0.19 23.96
CA LYS A 367 36.19 1.21 23.53
C LYS A 367 34.85 1.46 22.84
N VAL A 368 34.09 2.45 23.31
CA VAL A 368 32.84 2.89 22.73
C VAL A 368 33.12 4.05 21.77
N LYS A 369 32.77 3.86 20.50
CA LYS A 369 32.95 4.90 19.50
C LYS A 369 32.07 6.12 19.82
N GLY A 370 32.67 7.30 19.83
CA GLY A 370 32.00 8.57 20.15
C GLY A 370 31.86 8.90 21.62
N ALA A 371 32.36 8.04 22.51
CA ALA A 371 32.44 8.37 23.94
C ALA A 371 33.64 9.31 24.23
N ASP A 372 33.40 10.37 24.95
CA ASP A 372 34.43 11.29 25.46
C ASP A 372 35.14 10.75 26.72
N GLY A 373 34.51 9.79 27.38
CA GLY A 373 35.01 9.14 28.59
C GLY A 373 33.98 8.17 29.17
N TYR A 374 34.33 7.61 30.33
CA TYR A 374 33.55 6.58 31.00
C TYR A 374 33.36 6.94 32.47
N GLN A 375 32.21 6.57 32.98
CA GLN A 375 31.92 6.60 34.41
C GLN A 375 31.86 5.17 34.91
N VAL A 376 32.65 4.86 35.94
CA VAL A 376 32.67 3.55 36.57
C VAL A 376 31.84 3.60 37.83
N TYR A 377 30.97 2.64 37.97
CA TYR A 377 30.10 2.50 39.14
C TYR A 377 30.34 1.14 39.81
N ALA A 378 30.25 1.10 41.09
CA ALA A 378 30.32 -0.12 41.88
C ALA A 378 29.15 -0.23 42.86
N SER A 379 28.76 -1.43 43.17
CA SER A 379 27.80 -1.79 44.22
C SER A 379 28.28 -3.04 44.92
N ASP A 380 27.93 -3.21 46.17
CA ASP A 380 28.21 -4.43 46.98
C ASP A 380 27.15 -5.52 46.72
N SER A 381 26.17 -5.29 45.89
CA SER A 381 25.24 -6.31 45.43
C SER A 381 24.80 -6.07 43.96
N GLN A 382 24.54 -7.17 43.24
CA GLN A 382 24.18 -7.12 41.83
C GLN A 382 22.91 -6.24 41.56
N ASN A 383 21.97 -6.25 42.47
CA ASN A 383 20.72 -5.48 42.38
C ASN A 383 20.69 -4.28 43.33
N GLY A 384 21.82 -3.91 43.88
CA GLY A 384 21.98 -2.81 44.84
C GLY A 384 22.07 -1.45 44.13
N THR A 385 22.26 -0.42 44.95
CA THR A 385 22.52 0.93 44.47
C THR A 385 23.98 1.06 44.02
N TYR A 386 24.16 1.39 42.75
CA TYR A 386 25.49 1.62 42.19
C TYR A 386 25.94 3.06 42.46
N THR A 387 27.12 3.22 43.06
CA THR A 387 27.78 4.50 43.30
C THR A 387 28.92 4.71 42.32
N ARG A 388 29.07 5.95 41.84
CA ARG A 388 30.18 6.26 40.92
C ARG A 388 31.48 6.34 41.66
N ILE A 389 32.43 5.50 41.26
CA ILE A 389 33.78 5.40 41.89
C ILE A 389 34.85 6.10 41.04
N LYS A 390 34.67 6.25 39.72
CA LYS A 390 35.68 6.86 38.85
C LYS A 390 35.10 7.48 37.59
N ILE A 391 35.76 8.55 37.13
CA ILE A 391 35.61 9.09 35.77
C ILE A 391 36.97 8.93 35.08
N THR A 392 36.98 8.42 33.86
CA THR A 392 38.20 8.19 33.08
C THR A 392 37.97 8.35 31.58
N LYS A 393 39.02 8.70 30.86
CA LYS A 393 39.04 8.65 29.38
C LYS A 393 39.59 7.32 28.85
N GLY A 394 40.23 6.54 29.69
CA GLY A 394 40.74 5.21 29.37
C GLY A 394 39.65 4.15 29.40
N THR A 395 40.01 2.95 28.98
CA THR A 395 39.11 1.77 28.91
C THR A 395 39.38 0.78 30.04
N GLY A 396 39.97 1.26 31.14
CA GLY A 396 40.26 0.45 32.31
C GLY A 396 40.24 1.29 33.60
N ALA A 397 40.02 0.63 34.70
CA ALA A 397 40.07 1.21 36.05
C ALA A 397 40.48 0.14 37.06
N THR A 398 41.15 0.56 38.12
CA THR A 398 41.40 -0.26 39.29
C THR A 398 40.64 0.33 40.47
N ASP A 399 39.94 -0.52 41.19
CA ASP A 399 39.32 -0.18 42.48
C ASP A 399 40.11 -0.88 43.57
N GLU A 400 40.78 -0.06 44.40
CA GLU A 400 41.62 -0.50 45.50
C GLU A 400 40.88 -0.47 46.85
N SER A 401 39.62 -0.08 46.84
CA SER A 401 38.80 0.09 48.06
C SER A 401 38.09 -1.20 48.50
N LEU A 402 38.31 -2.32 47.80
CA LEU A 402 37.60 -3.56 48.06
C LEU A 402 38.02 -4.20 49.39
N LEU A 403 37.06 -4.67 50.14
CA LEU A 403 37.26 -5.55 51.27
C LEU A 403 37.32 -7.00 50.77
N THR A 404 38.28 -7.77 51.29
CA THR A 404 38.42 -9.21 50.94
C THR A 404 37.12 -9.95 51.22
N GLY A 405 36.59 -10.65 50.24
CA GLY A 405 35.35 -11.44 50.36
C GLY A 405 34.05 -10.72 50.09
N LYS A 406 34.09 -9.47 49.61
CA LYS A 406 32.93 -8.72 49.12
C LYS A 406 32.95 -8.58 47.61
#